data_460d783b42d336ae233d28f8f1a3757a
#
_entry.id   460d783b42d336ae233d28f8f1a3757a
#
_cell.length_a   1.000
_cell.length_b   1.000
_cell.length_c   1.000
_cell.angle_alpha   90.00
_cell.angle_beta   90.00
_cell.angle_gamma   90.00
#
_symmetry.space_group_name_H-M   'P 1'
#
loop_
_entity.id
_entity.type
_entity.pdbx_description
1 polymer ?
#
loop_
_entity_poly.entity_id
_entity_poly.type
_entity_poly.pdbx_seq_one_letter_code
_entity_poly.pdbx_strand_id
1 'polypeptide(L)'
;MKTPLRILLTLLFLAVLTPCYATDIVRIDPKYKKDTITAPDPEYPMKAQHLGYQGQGIYRLTINDKTGTVDEVKVMKSTHHRELDASAVMTLFNWKFRPGINHRDLLVVFQLTGWSRELH
;
A
#
# COMPACT_ATOMS: atom_id res chain seq x y z
N MET A 1 32.40 32.22 25.44
CA MET A 1 32.35 32.76 24.10
C MET A 1 32.15 31.66 23.06
N LYS A 2 32.85 30.56 23.21
CA LYS A 2 32.78 29.49 22.23
C LYS A 2 31.57 28.58 22.43
N THR A 3 30.98 28.61 23.60
CA THR A 3 29.86 27.77 23.95
C THR A 3 28.64 27.92 23.05
N PRO A 4 28.22 29.16 22.73
CA PRO A 4 27.03 29.32 21.86
C PRO A 4 27.22 28.69 20.51
N LEU A 5 28.43 28.74 19.97
CA LEU A 5 28.71 28.13 18.67
C LEU A 5 28.60 26.64 18.72
N ARG A 6 29.09 26.04 19.79
CA ARG A 6 28.99 24.58 19.95
C ARG A 6 27.55 24.14 20.06
N ILE A 7 26.74 24.86 20.78
CA ILE A 7 25.33 24.54 20.93
C ILE A 7 24.64 24.63 19.58
N LEU A 8 24.96 25.65 18.81
CA LEU A 8 24.38 25.81 17.49
C LEU A 8 24.73 24.64 16.57
N LEU A 9 25.97 24.20 16.60
CA LEU A 9 26.40 23.06 15.81
C LEU A 9 25.69 21.78 16.22
N THR A 10 25.46 21.60 17.51
CA THR A 10 24.74 20.43 18.00
C THR A 10 23.31 20.40 17.50
N LEU A 11 22.65 21.54 17.54
CA LEU A 11 21.27 21.64 17.03
C LEU A 11 21.20 21.35 15.55
N LEU A 12 22.18 21.85 14.81
CA LEU A 12 22.24 21.62 13.38
C LEU A 12 22.43 20.14 13.07
N PHE A 13 23.27 19.47 13.85
CA PHE A 13 23.49 18.04 13.69
C PHE A 13 22.20 17.24 13.93
N LEU A 14 21.44 17.60 14.96
CA LEU A 14 20.16 16.95 15.22
C LEU A 14 19.18 17.16 14.07
N ALA A 15 19.18 18.31 13.47
CA ALA A 15 18.34 18.59 12.32
C ALA A 15 18.71 17.68 11.13
N VAL A 16 20.01 17.43 10.94
CA VAL A 16 20.49 16.54 9.89
C VAL A 16 20.06 15.11 10.14
N LEU A 17 19.90 14.74 11.40
CA LEU A 17 19.46 13.40 11.78
C LEU A 17 17.96 13.22 11.62
N THR A 18 17.22 14.26 11.24
CA THR A 18 15.82 14.10 10.95
C THR A 18 15.68 13.04 9.87
N PRO A 19 14.95 12.00 10.14
CA PRO A 19 15.00 10.84 9.26
C PRO A 19 14.33 11.07 7.93
N CYS A 20 14.92 10.46 6.93
CA CYS A 20 14.29 10.29 5.63
C CYS A 20 13.74 8.89 5.60
N TYR A 21 12.44 8.76 5.57
CA TYR A 21 11.81 7.46 5.53
C TYR A 21 11.41 7.10 4.12
N ALA A 22 11.46 5.81 3.82
CA ALA A 22 10.78 5.30 2.66
C ALA A 22 9.29 5.56 2.85
N THR A 23 8.65 6.11 1.84
CA THR A 23 7.21 6.32 1.86
C THR A 23 6.56 5.11 1.21
N ASP A 24 5.72 4.45 1.98
CA ASP A 24 4.96 3.32 1.46
C ASP A 24 3.71 3.84 0.75
N ILE A 25 3.52 3.36 -0.45
CA ILE A 25 2.38 3.76 -1.26
C ILE A 25 1.69 2.51 -1.75
N VAL A 26 0.39 2.42 -1.48
CA VAL A 26 -0.48 1.42 -2.08
C VAL A 26 -1.44 2.17 -2.98
N ARG A 27 -1.44 1.82 -4.25
CA ARG A 27 -2.29 2.51 -5.22
C ARG A 27 -3.27 1.57 -5.87
N ILE A 28 -4.53 1.97 -5.82
CA ILE A 28 -5.59 1.34 -6.59
C ILE A 28 -6.24 2.48 -7.37
N ASP A 29 -6.29 2.35 -8.69
CA ASP A 29 -6.89 3.38 -9.51
C ASP A 29 -8.33 3.63 -9.06
N PRO A 30 -8.72 4.89 -8.85
CA PRO A 30 -10.10 5.20 -8.42
C PRO A 30 -11.18 4.61 -9.30
N LYS A 31 -10.90 4.34 -10.57
CA LYS A 31 -11.88 3.71 -11.46
C LYS A 31 -12.35 2.35 -10.95
N TYR A 32 -11.50 1.64 -10.21
CA TYR A 32 -11.85 0.34 -9.65
C TYR A 32 -12.76 0.46 -8.44
N LYS A 33 -12.83 1.63 -7.85
CA LYS A 33 -13.69 1.88 -6.69
C LYS A 33 -15.05 2.40 -7.08
N LYS A 34 -15.30 2.52 -8.37
CA LYS A 34 -16.62 2.87 -8.86
C LYS A 34 -17.59 1.76 -8.46
N ASP A 35 -18.77 2.16 -8.06
CA ASP A 35 -19.82 1.25 -7.61
C ASP A 35 -19.50 0.50 -6.33
N THR A 36 -18.55 0.97 -5.55
CA THR A 36 -18.28 0.43 -4.23
C THR A 36 -18.98 1.26 -3.16
N ILE A 37 -19.40 0.58 -2.09
CA ILE A 37 -19.90 1.23 -0.88
C ILE A 37 -18.73 1.42 0.07
N THR A 38 -17.89 0.39 0.20
CA THR A 38 -16.70 0.42 1.05
C THR A 38 -15.56 -0.20 0.28
N ALA A 39 -14.44 0.50 0.20
CA ALA A 39 -13.28 0.03 -0.56
C ALA A 39 -11.99 0.54 0.09
N PRO A 40 -11.61 -0.02 1.26
CA PRO A 40 -10.38 0.37 1.91
C PRO A 40 -9.15 -0.06 1.10
N ASP A 41 -8.09 0.70 1.20
CA ASP A 41 -6.83 0.34 0.58
C ASP A 41 -6.09 -0.70 1.42
N PRO A 42 -5.38 -1.64 0.79
CA PRO A 42 -4.54 -2.58 1.53
C PRO A 42 -3.44 -1.87 2.29
N GLU A 43 -3.06 -2.44 3.42
CA GLU A 43 -1.90 -1.98 4.16
C GLU A 43 -0.63 -2.51 3.52
N TYR A 44 0.42 -1.71 3.60
CA TYR A 44 1.75 -2.15 3.18
C TYR A 44 2.38 -2.86 4.39
N PRO A 45 2.57 -4.17 4.36
CA PRO A 45 3.10 -4.88 5.53
C PRO A 45 4.47 -4.35 5.93
N MET A 46 4.69 -4.19 7.23
CA MET A 46 5.93 -3.65 7.74
C MET A 46 7.13 -4.51 7.33
N LYS A 47 6.97 -5.83 7.38
CA LYS A 47 8.02 -6.74 6.94
C LYS A 47 8.39 -6.49 5.48
N ALA A 48 7.40 -6.29 4.63
CA ALA A 48 7.64 -6.02 3.22
C ALA A 48 8.37 -4.69 3.03
N GLN A 49 8.01 -3.68 3.82
CA GLN A 49 8.71 -2.40 3.77
C GLN A 49 10.18 -2.55 4.16
N HIS A 50 10.44 -3.28 5.23
CA HIS A 50 11.80 -3.47 5.70
C HIS A 50 12.66 -4.23 4.70
N LEU A 51 12.05 -5.17 3.98
CA LEU A 51 12.77 -5.98 3.01
C LEU A 51 12.79 -5.36 1.62
N GLY A 52 12.14 -4.21 1.46
CA GLY A 52 12.11 -3.52 0.18
C GLY A 52 11.24 -4.20 -0.87
N TYR A 53 10.25 -4.98 -0.45
CA TYR A 53 9.37 -5.68 -1.38
C TYR A 53 8.42 -4.71 -2.05
N GLN A 54 8.42 -4.72 -3.36
CA GLN A 54 7.54 -3.91 -4.17
C GLN A 54 6.98 -4.77 -5.29
N GLY A 55 5.86 -4.36 -5.86
CA GLY A 55 5.29 -5.08 -6.98
C GLY A 55 3.85 -4.69 -7.21
N GLN A 56 3.30 -5.25 -8.25
CA GLN A 56 1.90 -5.05 -8.59
C GLN A 56 1.25 -6.37 -8.87
N GLY A 57 0.01 -6.50 -8.45
CA GLY A 57 -0.76 -7.71 -8.64
C GLY A 57 -2.10 -7.42 -9.27
N ILE A 58 -2.65 -8.40 -9.95
CA ILE A 58 -3.99 -8.34 -10.51
C ILE A 58 -4.84 -9.37 -9.79
N TYR A 59 -5.99 -8.92 -9.31
CA TYR A 59 -6.88 -9.74 -8.51
C TYR A 59 -8.27 -9.71 -9.10
N ARG A 60 -8.91 -10.87 -9.14
CA ARG A 60 -10.28 -10.99 -9.62
C ARG A 60 -11.20 -11.24 -8.44
N LEU A 61 -12.18 -10.37 -8.29
CA LEU A 61 -13.19 -10.48 -7.24
C LEU A 61 -14.45 -11.07 -7.84
N THR A 62 -14.97 -12.08 -7.17
CA THR A 62 -16.32 -12.61 -7.41
C THR A 62 -17.21 -12.00 -6.35
N ILE A 63 -18.27 -11.35 -6.78
CA ILE A 63 -19.12 -10.53 -5.91
C ILE A 63 -20.52 -11.09 -5.91
N ASN A 64 -21.12 -11.16 -4.73
CA ASN A 64 -22.53 -11.53 -4.63
C ASN A 64 -23.36 -10.35 -5.14
N ASP A 65 -24.05 -10.53 -6.24
CA ASP A 65 -24.77 -9.44 -6.89
C ASP A 65 -25.97 -8.94 -6.10
N LYS A 66 -26.44 -9.73 -5.13
CA LYS A 66 -27.57 -9.33 -4.28
C LYS A 66 -27.13 -8.52 -3.09
N THR A 67 -26.02 -8.91 -2.47
CA THR A 67 -25.56 -8.27 -1.23
C THR A 67 -24.40 -7.31 -1.44
N GLY A 68 -23.63 -7.47 -2.54
CA GLY A 68 -22.46 -6.66 -2.78
C GLY A 68 -21.21 -7.15 -2.06
N THR A 69 -21.30 -8.24 -1.32
CA THR A 69 -20.15 -8.80 -0.60
C THR A 69 -19.22 -9.55 -1.55
N VAL A 70 -17.93 -9.57 -1.23
CA VAL A 70 -16.95 -10.29 -2.03
C VAL A 70 -16.91 -11.73 -1.56
N ASP A 71 -17.22 -12.67 -2.46
CA ASP A 71 -17.25 -14.09 -2.16
C ASP A 71 -15.90 -14.76 -2.39
N GLU A 72 -15.13 -14.26 -3.34
CA GLU A 72 -13.85 -14.85 -3.68
C GLU A 72 -12.91 -13.79 -4.22
N VAL A 73 -11.63 -13.92 -3.88
CA VAL A 73 -10.56 -13.11 -4.48
C VAL A 73 -9.55 -14.08 -5.08
N LYS A 74 -9.38 -14.01 -6.39
CA LYS A 74 -8.44 -14.87 -7.12
C LYS A 74 -7.24 -14.04 -7.54
N VAL A 75 -6.04 -14.53 -7.25
CA VAL A 75 -4.81 -13.90 -7.68
C VAL A 75 -4.58 -14.27 -9.14
N MET A 76 -4.79 -13.33 -10.03
CA MET A 76 -4.57 -13.53 -11.46
C MET A 76 -3.11 -13.31 -11.83
N LYS A 77 -2.50 -12.33 -11.20
CA LYS A 77 -1.08 -12.04 -11.33
C LYS A 77 -0.55 -11.66 -9.95
N SER A 78 0.45 -12.39 -9.48
CA SER A 78 1.05 -12.15 -8.17
C SER A 78 2.02 -10.99 -8.21
N THR A 79 2.18 -10.31 -7.07
CA THR A 79 3.24 -9.32 -6.86
C THR A 79 4.62 -9.97 -6.79
N HIS A 80 4.69 -11.29 -6.75
CA HIS A 80 5.90 -12.08 -6.46
C HIS A 80 6.32 -12.02 -5.00
N HIS A 81 5.50 -11.46 -4.14
CA HIS A 81 5.75 -11.40 -2.69
C HIS A 81 4.49 -11.81 -1.96
N ARG A 82 4.60 -12.90 -1.21
CA ARG A 82 3.46 -13.45 -0.48
C ARG A 82 2.84 -12.41 0.46
N GLU A 83 3.68 -11.64 1.13
CA GLU A 83 3.20 -10.65 2.10
C GLU A 83 2.31 -9.60 1.44
N LEU A 84 2.70 -9.16 0.25
CA LEU A 84 1.92 -8.16 -0.47
C LEU A 84 0.61 -8.76 -1.00
N ASP A 85 0.69 -9.97 -1.55
CA ASP A 85 -0.51 -10.63 -2.05
C ASP A 85 -1.49 -10.90 -0.92
N ALA A 86 -1.00 -11.33 0.24
CA ALA A 86 -1.87 -11.60 1.38
C ALA A 86 -2.58 -10.34 1.84
N SER A 87 -1.86 -9.22 1.93
CA SER A 87 -2.46 -7.96 2.33
C SER A 87 -3.55 -7.54 1.35
N ALA A 88 -3.27 -7.65 0.07
CA ALA A 88 -4.24 -7.29 -0.96
C ALA A 88 -5.49 -8.16 -0.87
N VAL A 89 -5.31 -9.48 -0.81
CA VAL A 89 -6.43 -10.42 -0.78
C VAL A 89 -7.31 -10.19 0.44
N MET A 90 -6.70 -10.06 1.61
CA MET A 90 -7.44 -9.85 2.85
C MET A 90 -8.26 -8.57 2.81
N THR A 91 -7.69 -7.51 2.29
CA THR A 91 -8.39 -6.23 2.22
C THR A 91 -9.51 -6.27 1.18
N LEU A 92 -9.24 -6.86 0.03
CA LEU A 92 -10.25 -6.93 -1.03
C LEU A 92 -11.46 -7.76 -0.62
N PHE A 93 -11.29 -8.75 0.24
CA PHE A 93 -12.43 -9.48 0.80
C PHE A 93 -13.37 -8.58 1.60
N ASN A 94 -12.86 -7.48 2.13
CA ASN A 94 -13.67 -6.56 2.94
C ASN A 94 -14.33 -5.46 2.10
N TRP A 95 -14.09 -5.44 0.81
CA TRP A 95 -14.77 -4.50 -0.06
C TRP A 95 -16.25 -4.84 -0.16
N LYS A 96 -17.05 -3.83 -0.33
CA LYS A 96 -18.48 -4.01 -0.52
C LYS A 96 -18.93 -3.18 -1.70
N PHE A 97 -19.64 -3.80 -2.60
CA PHE A 97 -20.13 -3.19 -3.81
C PHE A 97 -21.62 -2.91 -3.72
N ARG A 98 -22.09 -2.07 -4.60
CA ARG A 98 -23.53 -1.89 -4.77
C ARG A 98 -24.11 -3.15 -5.39
N PRO A 99 -25.37 -3.48 -5.05
CA PRO A 99 -26.03 -4.63 -5.68
C PRO A 99 -26.03 -4.52 -7.20
N GLY A 100 -25.91 -5.65 -7.86
CA GLY A 100 -25.88 -5.73 -9.31
C GLY A 100 -24.51 -5.95 -9.92
N ILE A 101 -23.46 -5.84 -9.12
CA ILE A 101 -22.09 -6.09 -9.57
C ILE A 101 -21.73 -7.51 -9.21
N ASN A 102 -21.24 -8.31 -10.17
CA ASN A 102 -20.95 -9.71 -9.92
C ASN A 102 -19.47 -10.08 -10.04
N HIS A 103 -18.66 -9.26 -10.66
CA HIS A 103 -17.21 -9.51 -10.71
C HIS A 103 -16.46 -8.22 -11.01
N ARG A 104 -15.18 -8.20 -10.65
CA ARG A 104 -14.32 -7.06 -10.91
C ARG A 104 -12.87 -7.51 -10.92
N ASP A 105 -12.12 -7.10 -11.93
CA ASP A 105 -10.67 -7.28 -11.92
C ASP A 105 -10.04 -5.95 -11.58
N LEU A 106 -8.99 -5.98 -10.76
CA LEU A 106 -8.31 -4.75 -10.42
C LEU A 106 -6.82 -4.96 -10.19
N LEU A 107 -6.10 -3.88 -10.35
CA LEU A 107 -4.66 -3.81 -10.18
C LEU A 107 -4.33 -3.12 -8.86
N VAL A 108 -3.48 -3.74 -8.06
CA VAL A 108 -2.98 -3.15 -6.82
C VAL A 108 -1.48 -2.96 -6.97
N VAL A 109 -1.00 -1.76 -6.74
CA VAL A 109 0.41 -1.41 -6.86
C VAL A 109 0.96 -1.13 -5.47
N PHE A 110 2.02 -1.85 -5.09
CA PHE A 110 2.77 -1.60 -3.87
C PHE A 110 4.10 -0.99 -4.25
N GLN A 111 4.36 0.21 -3.79
CA GLN A 111 5.55 0.95 -4.18
C GLN A 111 6.17 1.63 -2.98
N LEU A 112 7.48 1.52 -2.87
CA LEU A 112 8.26 2.27 -1.89
C LEU A 112 8.97 3.40 -2.61
N THR A 113 8.93 4.58 -2.01
CA THR A 113 9.58 5.76 -2.59
C THR A 113 10.40 6.45 -1.54
N GLY A 114 11.33 7.26 -1.97
CA GLY A 114 12.09 8.13 -1.08
C GLY A 114 13.44 7.56 -0.73
N TRP A 115 13.53 6.88 0.41
CA TRP A 115 14.82 6.58 1.01
C TRP A 115 15.79 5.80 0.11
N SER A 116 15.27 5.01 -0.80
CA SER A 116 16.15 4.25 -1.69
C SER A 116 17.05 5.16 -2.52
N ARG A 117 16.62 6.37 -2.78
CA ARG A 117 17.42 7.32 -3.54
C ARG A 117 18.51 7.95 -2.71
N GLU A 118 18.37 7.94 -1.42
CA GLU A 118 19.36 8.51 -0.53
C GLU A 118 20.56 7.60 -0.34
N LEU A 119 20.43 6.38 -0.77
CA LEU A 119 21.54 5.43 -0.71
C LEU A 119 22.54 5.61 -1.84
N HIS A 120 22.22 6.45 -2.79
CA HIS A 120 23.08 6.69 -3.96
C HIS A 120 23.96 7.93 -3.82
#